data_db36f2e9e609d81c3c17d9ead2db753a
#
_entry.id   db36f2e9e609d81c3c17d9ead2db753a
#
_cell.length_a   1.000
_cell.length_b   1.000
_cell.length_c   1.000
_cell.angle_alpha   90.00
_cell.angle_beta   90.00
_cell.angle_gamma   90.00
#
_symmetry.space_group_name_H-M   'P 1'
#
loop_
_entity.id
_entity.type
_entity.pdbx_description
1 polymer ?
#
loop_
_entity_poly.entity_id
_entity_poly.type
_entity_poly.pdbx_seq_one_letter_code
_entity_poly.pdbx_strand_id
1 'polypeptide(L)'
;MADVPNVVGVGCAERVTVLGTGTMGAPMARNLLKAGFYVRVWNRTSAKALALAAEGADLAETPADAVRGAAFVITMLTDTAAVLAVMRQAAESIPDGTVWLQASMDTDAVRAARLADDHGIIFVNCPVIGTRETAKHGRLVVLASGPSDTLDRAQPIFDAIGSKTVRLEPGTRGASRMKLVATAWTVGLAESLLAQVSRAARRARA
;
A
#
# COMPACT_ATOMS: atom_id res chain seq x y z
N MET A 1 17.58 24.88 -23.51
CA MET A 1 18.27 23.77 -22.82
C MET A 1 17.62 23.67 -21.46
N ALA A 2 16.63 22.79 -21.30
CA ALA A 2 15.91 22.62 -20.05
C ALA A 2 16.69 21.64 -19.18
N ASP A 3 16.96 22.08 -17.96
CA ASP A 3 17.67 21.34 -16.92
C ASP A 3 16.89 20.09 -16.55
N VAL A 4 17.45 18.91 -16.86
CA VAL A 4 16.91 17.62 -16.41
C VAL A 4 17.44 17.44 -14.98
N PRO A 5 16.55 17.28 -13.97
CA PRO A 5 17.00 17.06 -12.61
C PRO A 5 17.78 15.73 -12.56
N ASN A 6 19.00 15.82 -12.08
CA ASN A 6 19.93 14.74 -11.82
C ASN A 6 19.31 13.73 -10.86
N VAL A 7 18.86 12.60 -11.38
CA VAL A 7 18.40 11.47 -10.57
C VAL A 7 19.64 10.83 -9.95
N VAL A 8 19.91 11.22 -8.72
CA VAL A 8 20.96 10.67 -7.87
C VAL A 8 20.81 9.15 -7.79
N GLY A 9 21.87 8.46 -8.14
CA GLY A 9 22.08 7.04 -8.34
C GLY A 9 21.19 6.09 -7.53
N VAL A 10 20.25 5.45 -8.21
CA VAL A 10 19.60 4.24 -7.72
C VAL A 10 20.56 3.08 -7.97
N GLY A 11 21.34 2.73 -6.94
CA GLY A 11 22.02 1.45 -6.93
C GLY A 11 20.97 0.36 -7.08
N CYS A 12 21.24 -0.61 -7.94
CA CYS A 12 20.46 -1.79 -8.32
C CYS A 12 18.96 -1.70 -7.92
N ALA A 13 18.09 -1.40 -8.87
CA ALA A 13 16.67 -1.13 -8.58
C ALA A 13 16.04 -2.29 -7.77
N GLU A 14 15.67 -2.04 -6.51
CA GLU A 14 15.12 -3.06 -5.64
C GLU A 14 13.81 -3.61 -6.20
N ARG A 15 13.61 -4.93 -6.06
CA ARG A 15 12.39 -5.59 -6.52
C ARG A 15 11.29 -5.36 -5.50
N VAL A 16 10.17 -4.80 -5.97
CA VAL A 16 8.96 -4.57 -5.19
C VAL A 16 7.85 -5.50 -5.69
N THR A 17 7.29 -6.29 -4.80
CA THR A 17 6.13 -7.13 -5.11
C THR A 17 4.85 -6.46 -4.62
N VAL A 18 3.80 -6.44 -5.46
CA VAL A 18 2.47 -5.96 -5.07
C VAL A 18 1.48 -7.12 -5.09
N LEU A 19 1.04 -7.53 -3.91
CA LEU A 19 0.02 -8.55 -3.71
C LEU A 19 -1.36 -7.89 -3.61
N GLY A 20 -2.14 -8.02 -4.67
CA GLY A 20 -3.45 -7.39 -4.83
C GLY A 20 -3.42 -6.19 -5.78
N THR A 21 -3.91 -6.40 -7.01
CA THR A 21 -4.00 -5.39 -8.07
C THR A 21 -5.45 -4.91 -8.27
N GLY A 22 -6.14 -4.67 -7.18
CA GLY A 22 -7.48 -4.09 -7.17
C GLY A 22 -7.47 -2.58 -7.42
N THR A 23 -8.55 -1.91 -6.98
CA THR A 23 -8.78 -0.46 -7.19
C THR A 23 -7.62 0.42 -6.73
N MET A 24 -6.94 0.04 -5.65
CA MET A 24 -5.81 0.80 -5.09
C MET A 24 -4.46 0.22 -5.51
N GLY A 25 -4.30 -1.11 -5.48
CA GLY A 25 -3.00 -1.74 -5.74
C GLY A 25 -2.53 -1.61 -7.19
N ALA A 26 -3.41 -1.67 -8.19
CA ALA A 26 -3.01 -1.48 -9.57
C ALA A 26 -2.41 -0.09 -9.85
N PRO A 27 -3.03 1.04 -9.44
CA PRO A 27 -2.39 2.35 -9.58
C PRO A 27 -1.10 2.48 -8.76
N MET A 28 -1.00 1.86 -7.58
CA MET A 28 0.26 1.86 -6.81
C MET A 28 1.37 1.16 -7.61
N ALA A 29 1.10 -0.03 -8.17
CA ALA A 29 2.07 -0.75 -9.02
C ALA A 29 2.53 0.09 -10.23
N ARG A 30 1.61 0.80 -10.90
CA ARG A 30 1.94 1.71 -12.01
C ARG A 30 2.88 2.84 -11.59
N ASN A 31 2.63 3.44 -10.44
CA ASN A 31 3.47 4.53 -9.95
C ASN A 31 4.87 4.03 -9.58
N LEU A 32 4.99 2.82 -9.02
CA LEU A 32 6.28 2.18 -8.77
C LEU A 32 7.05 1.91 -10.07
N LEU A 33 6.39 1.39 -11.12
CA LEU A 33 6.99 1.22 -12.44
C LEU A 33 7.49 2.55 -13.01
N LYS A 34 6.68 3.61 -12.93
CA LYS A 34 7.08 4.96 -13.37
C LYS A 34 8.26 5.53 -12.59
N ALA A 35 8.39 5.17 -11.32
CA ALA A 35 9.51 5.55 -10.47
C ALA A 35 10.78 4.69 -10.71
N GLY A 36 10.73 3.70 -11.62
CA GLY A 36 11.86 2.90 -12.01
C GLY A 36 12.13 1.64 -11.18
N PHE A 37 11.19 1.23 -10.33
CA PHE A 37 11.28 -0.03 -9.59
C PHE A 37 11.04 -1.24 -10.49
N TYR A 38 11.70 -2.37 -10.19
CA TYR A 38 11.30 -3.67 -10.73
C TYR A 38 10.08 -4.17 -9.99
N VAL A 39 8.92 -4.14 -10.64
CA VAL A 39 7.64 -4.47 -10.00
C VAL A 39 7.16 -5.83 -10.46
N ARG A 40 6.94 -6.72 -9.49
CA ARG A 40 6.22 -7.98 -9.70
C ARG A 40 4.84 -7.88 -9.07
N VAL A 41 3.83 -8.42 -9.76
CA VAL A 41 2.45 -8.32 -9.30
C VAL A 41 1.79 -9.69 -9.24
N TRP A 42 0.93 -9.85 -8.24
CA TRP A 42 0.02 -10.98 -8.15
C TRP A 42 -1.38 -10.51 -7.77
N ASN A 43 -2.40 -11.18 -8.32
CA ASN A 43 -3.77 -10.98 -7.91
C ASN A 43 -4.56 -12.29 -8.08
N ARG A 44 -5.46 -12.60 -7.14
CA ARG A 44 -6.30 -13.80 -7.18
C ARG A 44 -7.03 -13.99 -8.53
N THR A 45 -7.51 -12.90 -9.13
CA THR A 45 -8.05 -12.87 -10.48
C THR A 45 -6.98 -12.34 -11.42
N SER A 46 -6.28 -13.21 -12.14
CA SER A 46 -5.14 -12.89 -13.01
C SER A 46 -5.44 -11.81 -14.04
N ALA A 47 -6.66 -11.77 -14.59
CA ALA A 47 -7.09 -10.77 -15.56
C ALA A 47 -6.88 -9.32 -15.06
N LYS A 48 -6.97 -9.06 -13.74
CA LYS A 48 -6.72 -7.74 -13.17
C LYS A 48 -5.23 -7.34 -13.15
N ALA A 49 -4.34 -8.31 -13.22
CA ALA A 49 -2.89 -8.09 -13.25
C ALA A 49 -2.34 -8.01 -14.69
N LEU A 50 -3.03 -8.61 -15.68
CA LEU A 50 -2.57 -8.65 -17.08
C LEU A 50 -2.31 -7.26 -17.68
N ALA A 51 -3.12 -6.26 -17.35
CA ALA A 51 -2.92 -4.90 -17.83
C ALA A 51 -1.58 -4.31 -17.33
N LEU A 52 -1.14 -4.69 -16.14
CA LEU A 52 0.14 -4.23 -15.57
C LEU A 52 1.33 -4.93 -16.22
N ALA A 53 1.18 -6.18 -16.65
CA ALA A 53 2.22 -6.88 -17.40
C ALA A 53 2.52 -6.17 -18.73
N ALA A 54 1.50 -5.70 -19.44
CA ALA A 54 1.67 -4.90 -20.65
C ALA A 54 2.37 -3.53 -20.38
N GLU A 55 2.35 -3.06 -19.15
CA GLU A 55 2.99 -1.82 -18.70
C GLU A 55 4.40 -2.05 -18.10
N GLY A 56 4.90 -3.29 -18.12
CA GLY A 56 6.26 -3.64 -17.69
C GLY A 56 6.37 -4.33 -16.32
N ALA A 57 5.25 -4.71 -15.68
CA ALA A 57 5.30 -5.51 -14.47
C ALA A 57 5.49 -7.01 -14.77
N ASP A 58 6.26 -7.71 -13.95
CA ASP A 58 6.31 -9.17 -13.95
C ASP A 58 5.00 -9.72 -13.37
N LEU A 59 4.35 -10.65 -14.06
CA LEU A 59 3.15 -11.33 -13.56
C LEU A 59 3.53 -12.64 -12.88
N ALA A 60 3.14 -12.82 -11.63
CA ALA A 60 3.29 -14.06 -10.90
C ALA A 60 1.98 -14.89 -10.91
N GLU A 61 2.11 -16.20 -10.97
CA GLU A 61 0.97 -17.13 -10.94
C GLU A 61 0.48 -17.38 -9.51
N THR A 62 1.41 -17.42 -8.55
CA THR A 62 1.12 -17.68 -7.14
C THR A 62 1.69 -16.57 -6.24
N PRO A 63 1.17 -16.40 -5.00
CA PRO A 63 1.77 -15.51 -4.02
C PRO A 63 3.23 -15.87 -3.71
N ALA A 64 3.55 -17.15 -3.65
CA ALA A 64 4.90 -17.66 -3.41
C ALA A 64 5.87 -17.25 -4.52
N ASP A 65 5.47 -17.37 -5.79
CA ASP A 65 6.29 -16.94 -6.92
C ASP A 65 6.48 -15.42 -6.94
N ALA A 66 5.44 -14.68 -6.56
CA ALA A 66 5.47 -13.23 -6.55
C ALA A 66 6.57 -12.67 -5.63
N VAL A 67 6.79 -13.29 -4.48
CA VAL A 67 7.68 -12.75 -3.44
C VAL A 67 9.14 -13.19 -3.57
N ARG A 68 9.45 -14.15 -4.45
CA ARG A 68 10.83 -14.63 -4.64
C ARG A 68 11.78 -13.51 -5.06
N GLY A 69 12.80 -13.27 -4.25
CA GLY A 69 13.80 -12.25 -4.48
C GLY A 69 13.27 -10.82 -4.30
N ALA A 70 12.13 -10.64 -3.66
CA ALA A 70 11.61 -9.32 -3.33
C ALA A 70 12.39 -8.69 -2.16
N ALA A 71 12.74 -7.42 -2.29
CA ALA A 71 13.25 -6.60 -1.18
C ALA A 71 12.07 -6.01 -0.38
N PHE A 72 10.97 -5.74 -1.06
CA PHE A 72 9.73 -5.22 -0.47
C PHE A 72 8.51 -5.98 -0.99
N VAL A 73 7.56 -6.24 -0.10
CA VAL A 73 6.26 -6.84 -0.41
C VAL A 73 5.15 -5.91 0.07
N ILE A 74 4.36 -5.38 -0.84
CA ILE A 74 3.20 -4.54 -0.53
C ILE A 74 1.94 -5.42 -0.59
N THR A 75 1.17 -5.48 0.49
CA THR A 75 -0.17 -6.07 0.47
C THR A 75 -1.24 -4.98 0.36
N MET A 76 -2.11 -5.08 -0.66
CA MET A 76 -3.25 -4.19 -0.87
C MET A 76 -4.48 -5.03 -1.21
N LEU A 77 -5.04 -5.67 -0.19
CA LEU A 77 -6.12 -6.65 -0.26
C LEU A 77 -7.37 -6.13 0.47
N THR A 78 -8.47 -6.86 0.37
CA THR A 78 -9.78 -6.39 0.82
C THR A 78 -9.93 -6.32 2.33
N ASP A 79 -9.33 -7.27 3.05
CA ASP A 79 -9.52 -7.44 4.50
C ASP A 79 -8.37 -8.24 5.12
N THR A 80 -8.35 -8.30 6.45
CA THR A 80 -7.38 -9.04 7.27
C THR A 80 -7.29 -10.52 6.88
N ALA A 81 -8.42 -11.17 6.60
CA ALA A 81 -8.43 -12.60 6.29
C ALA A 81 -7.71 -12.88 4.97
N ALA A 82 -7.96 -12.04 3.95
CA ALA A 82 -7.28 -12.11 2.66
C ALA A 82 -5.77 -11.84 2.80
N VAL A 83 -5.37 -10.83 3.59
CA VAL A 83 -3.96 -10.52 3.84
C VAL A 83 -3.24 -11.72 4.46
N LEU A 84 -3.78 -12.27 5.55
CA LEU A 84 -3.18 -13.39 6.25
C LEU A 84 -3.16 -14.67 5.39
N ALA A 85 -4.21 -14.94 4.63
CA ALA A 85 -4.27 -16.10 3.76
C ALA A 85 -3.21 -16.04 2.64
N VAL A 86 -3.05 -14.88 2.00
CA VAL A 86 -2.07 -14.66 0.94
C VAL A 86 -0.65 -14.70 1.50
N MET A 87 -0.40 -14.03 2.64
CA MET A 87 0.94 -14.01 3.23
C MET A 87 1.38 -15.38 3.75
N ARG A 88 0.48 -16.21 4.30
CA ARG A 88 0.82 -17.60 4.65
C ARG A 88 1.23 -18.44 3.45
N GLN A 89 0.62 -18.22 2.28
CA GLN A 89 1.04 -18.91 1.05
C GLN A 89 2.39 -18.43 0.53
N ALA A 90 2.76 -17.19 0.84
CA ALA A 90 3.98 -16.56 0.38
C ALA A 90 5.17 -16.75 1.33
N ALA A 91 4.92 -16.87 2.64
CA ALA A 91 5.89 -16.69 3.71
C ALA A 91 7.18 -17.51 3.54
N GLU A 92 7.06 -18.81 3.24
CA GLU A 92 8.20 -19.72 3.03
C GLU A 92 9.09 -19.35 1.82
N SER A 93 8.60 -18.49 0.93
CA SER A 93 9.31 -18.06 -0.29
C SER A 93 9.83 -16.62 -0.18
N ILE A 94 9.56 -15.94 0.91
CA ILE A 94 10.04 -14.59 1.18
C ILE A 94 11.50 -14.65 1.63
N PRO A 95 12.43 -13.92 1.01
CA PRO A 95 13.81 -13.84 1.48
C PRO A 95 13.91 -13.20 2.87
N ASP A 96 14.88 -13.67 3.67
CA ASP A 96 15.18 -13.06 4.97
C ASP A 96 15.46 -11.55 4.84
N GLY A 97 14.97 -10.77 5.78
CA GLY A 97 15.14 -9.32 5.80
C GLY A 97 14.29 -8.55 4.78
N THR A 98 13.38 -9.25 4.06
CA THR A 98 12.37 -8.60 3.23
C THR A 98 11.45 -7.73 4.10
N VAL A 99 11.12 -6.54 3.60
CA VAL A 99 10.18 -5.65 4.28
C VAL A 99 8.76 -5.89 3.76
N TRP A 100 7.87 -6.25 4.66
CA TRP A 100 6.44 -6.34 4.34
C TRP A 100 5.75 -5.01 4.67
N LEU A 101 5.34 -4.29 3.63
CA LEU A 101 4.56 -3.05 3.68
C LEU A 101 3.06 -3.39 3.65
N GLN A 102 2.43 -3.48 4.81
CA GLN A 102 0.99 -3.77 4.94
C GLN A 102 0.20 -2.49 4.70
N ALA A 103 -0.32 -2.29 3.48
CA ALA A 103 -1.02 -1.07 3.06
C ALA A 103 -2.56 -1.22 3.04
N SER A 104 -3.09 -2.45 3.21
CA SER A 104 -4.53 -2.70 3.30
C SER A 104 -5.14 -2.04 4.54
N MET A 105 -6.43 -1.75 4.49
CA MET A 105 -7.17 -1.33 5.67
C MET A 105 -7.38 -2.56 6.58
N ASP A 106 -6.43 -2.79 7.47
CA ASP A 106 -6.41 -3.92 8.38
C ASP A 106 -6.52 -3.44 9.83
N THR A 107 -7.45 -4.00 10.57
CA THR A 107 -7.63 -3.75 11.99
C THR A 107 -6.81 -4.70 12.86
N ASP A 108 -6.30 -5.81 12.29
CA ASP A 108 -5.55 -6.85 13.02
C ASP A 108 -4.06 -6.87 12.62
N ALA A 109 -3.43 -5.71 12.65
CA ALA A 109 -2.00 -5.56 12.40
C ALA A 109 -1.12 -6.40 13.37
N VAL A 110 -1.64 -6.76 14.53
CA VAL A 110 -0.92 -7.62 15.50
C VAL A 110 -0.74 -9.03 14.97
N ARG A 111 -1.79 -9.60 14.36
CA ARG A 111 -1.69 -10.95 13.77
C ARG A 111 -0.78 -10.95 12.55
N ALA A 112 -0.81 -9.88 11.76
CA ALA A 112 0.09 -9.71 10.62
C ALA A 112 1.55 -9.60 11.08
N ALA A 113 1.84 -8.80 12.11
CA ALA A 113 3.17 -8.68 12.68
C ALA A 113 3.70 -10.01 13.25
N ARG A 114 2.88 -10.78 13.96
CA ARG A 114 3.27 -12.11 14.44
C ARG A 114 3.63 -13.05 13.29
N LEU A 115 2.81 -13.07 12.22
CA LEU A 115 3.13 -13.86 11.03
C LEU A 115 4.46 -13.45 10.41
N ALA A 116 4.76 -12.17 10.39
CA ALA A 116 6.04 -11.66 9.89
C ALA A 116 7.22 -12.11 10.78
N ASP A 117 7.08 -11.97 12.10
CA ASP A 117 8.10 -12.37 13.08
C ASP A 117 8.40 -13.89 12.99
N ASP A 118 7.37 -14.73 12.84
CA ASP A 118 7.50 -16.18 12.71
C ASP A 118 8.32 -16.60 11.47
N HIS A 119 8.50 -15.70 10.47
CA HIS A 119 9.19 -15.99 9.21
C HIS A 119 10.36 -15.03 8.92
N GLY A 120 10.86 -14.29 9.90
CA GLY A 120 12.01 -13.39 9.72
C GLY A 120 11.73 -12.18 8.78
N ILE A 121 10.46 -11.81 8.61
CA ILE A 121 10.02 -10.71 7.73
C ILE A 121 9.91 -9.42 8.56
N ILE A 122 10.45 -8.31 8.06
CA ILE A 122 10.36 -7.01 8.74
C ILE A 122 8.99 -6.39 8.46
N PHE A 123 8.17 -6.24 9.48
CA PHE A 123 6.80 -5.74 9.34
C PHE A 123 6.72 -4.22 9.46
N VAL A 124 6.07 -3.59 8.48
CA VAL A 124 5.69 -2.17 8.48
C VAL A 124 4.20 -2.05 8.23
N ASN A 125 3.47 -1.49 9.18
CA ASN A 125 2.06 -1.17 9.01
C ASN A 125 1.94 0.20 8.34
N CYS A 126 1.48 0.25 7.09
CA CYS A 126 1.44 1.48 6.30
C CYS A 126 0.11 1.67 5.53
N PRO A 127 -1.06 1.68 6.20
CA PRO A 127 -2.31 1.96 5.53
C PRO A 127 -2.29 3.33 4.86
N VAL A 128 -3.01 3.46 3.74
CA VAL A 128 -3.06 4.68 2.95
C VAL A 128 -4.40 5.40 3.09
N ILE A 129 -4.37 6.74 3.03
CA ILE A 129 -5.55 7.60 2.94
C ILE A 129 -5.61 8.16 1.53
N GLY A 130 -6.78 8.06 0.90
CA GLY A 130 -7.05 8.59 -0.43
C GLY A 130 -8.10 7.78 -1.16
N THR A 131 -8.42 8.25 -2.36
CA THR A 131 -9.37 7.63 -3.28
C THR A 131 -8.61 6.93 -4.41
N ARG A 132 -9.35 6.23 -5.28
CA ARG A 132 -8.78 5.67 -6.52
C ARG A 132 -8.08 6.75 -7.35
N GLU A 133 -8.63 7.96 -7.38
CA GLU A 133 -8.06 9.05 -8.19
C GLU A 133 -6.75 9.56 -7.60
N THR A 134 -6.67 9.75 -6.28
CA THR A 134 -5.40 10.10 -5.63
C THR A 134 -4.34 9.00 -5.77
N ALA A 135 -4.76 7.71 -5.76
CA ALA A 135 -3.84 6.59 -5.99
C ALA A 135 -3.24 6.61 -7.41
N LYS A 136 -4.06 6.91 -8.45
CA LYS A 136 -3.56 7.01 -9.84
C LYS A 136 -2.48 8.07 -10.02
N HIS A 137 -2.59 9.17 -9.28
CA HIS A 137 -1.66 10.30 -9.38
C HIS A 137 -0.50 10.26 -8.39
N GLY A 138 -0.30 9.15 -7.65
CA GLY A 138 0.74 9.06 -6.62
C GLY A 138 0.56 10.07 -5.49
N ARG A 139 -0.69 10.37 -5.12
CA ARG A 139 -1.03 11.39 -4.12
C ARG A 139 -1.69 10.81 -2.87
N LEU A 140 -1.41 9.57 -2.56
CA LEU A 140 -1.89 8.99 -1.31
C LEU A 140 -1.17 9.63 -0.12
N VAL A 141 -1.84 9.64 1.03
CA VAL A 141 -1.15 9.89 2.30
C VAL A 141 -0.85 8.53 2.92
N VAL A 142 0.42 8.23 3.12
CA VAL A 142 0.88 6.99 3.74
C VAL A 142 1.00 7.20 5.24
N LEU A 143 0.35 6.37 6.05
CA LEU A 143 0.49 6.36 7.51
C LEU A 143 1.44 5.24 7.88
N ALA A 144 2.71 5.53 8.16
CA ALA A 144 3.73 4.51 8.35
C ALA A 144 4.11 4.33 9.81
N SER A 145 4.11 3.07 10.29
CA SER A 145 4.55 2.68 11.62
C SER A 145 5.41 1.41 11.51
N GLY A 146 6.65 1.49 12.00
CA GLY A 146 7.65 0.43 11.93
C GLY A 146 9.01 0.91 12.43
N PRO A 147 10.08 0.11 12.32
CA PRO A 147 11.44 0.53 12.64
C PRO A 147 11.88 1.73 11.79
N SER A 148 12.58 2.69 12.38
CA SER A 148 12.93 3.96 11.73
C SER A 148 13.81 3.77 10.50
N ASP A 149 14.83 2.94 10.61
CA ASP A 149 15.75 2.56 9.53
C ASP A 149 15.01 1.88 8.36
N THR A 150 14.05 1.04 8.69
CA THR A 150 13.20 0.37 7.70
C THR A 150 12.27 1.37 7.00
N LEU A 151 11.73 2.36 7.74
CA LEU A 151 10.92 3.42 7.15
C LEU A 151 11.75 4.32 6.22
N ASP A 152 13.02 4.60 6.58
CA ASP A 152 13.95 5.34 5.72
C ASP A 152 14.23 4.58 4.43
N ARG A 153 14.47 3.29 4.51
CA ARG A 153 14.67 2.40 3.35
C ARG A 153 13.42 2.32 2.47
N ALA A 154 12.21 2.34 3.05
CA ALA A 154 10.95 2.30 2.32
C ALA A 154 10.50 3.67 1.78
N GLN A 155 11.13 4.77 2.17
CA GLN A 155 10.70 6.12 1.78
C GLN A 155 10.57 6.30 0.26
N PRO A 156 11.50 5.84 -0.61
CA PRO A 156 11.33 5.97 -2.06
C PRO A 156 10.07 5.28 -2.60
N ILE A 157 9.63 4.18 -1.96
CA ILE A 157 8.38 3.50 -2.31
C ILE A 157 7.18 4.37 -1.89
N PHE A 158 7.23 4.95 -0.69
CA PHE A 158 6.18 5.84 -0.21
C PHE A 158 6.05 7.09 -1.08
N ASP A 159 7.15 7.66 -1.55
CA ASP A 159 7.19 8.84 -2.44
C ASP A 159 6.64 8.51 -3.82
N ALA A 160 6.82 7.29 -4.31
CA ALA A 160 6.26 6.85 -5.58
C ALA A 160 4.73 6.73 -5.54
N ILE A 161 4.15 6.29 -4.42
CA ILE A 161 2.72 6.03 -4.31
C ILE A 161 1.92 7.15 -3.65
N GLY A 162 2.61 8.08 -2.94
CA GLY A 162 1.99 9.09 -2.12
C GLY A 162 2.64 10.46 -2.25
N SER A 163 1.92 11.49 -1.82
CA SER A 163 2.42 12.86 -1.72
C SER A 163 2.90 13.24 -0.32
N LYS A 164 2.60 12.40 0.67
CA LYS A 164 2.98 12.62 2.05
C LYS A 164 3.07 11.30 2.81
N THR A 165 4.14 11.15 3.58
CA THR A 165 4.29 10.08 4.58
C THR A 165 4.17 10.67 5.97
N VAL A 166 3.24 10.15 6.78
CA VAL A 166 3.10 10.48 8.19
C VAL A 166 3.67 9.31 8.99
N ARG A 167 4.84 9.52 9.56
CA ARG A 167 5.48 8.54 10.43
C ARG A 167 4.87 8.62 11.82
N LEU A 168 4.46 7.48 12.32
CA LEU A 168 3.82 7.34 13.63
C LEU A 168 4.74 6.57 14.56
N GLU A 169 4.47 6.68 15.87
CA GLU A 169 5.21 5.95 16.89
C GLU A 169 5.42 4.48 16.52
N PRO A 170 6.60 3.91 16.79
CA PRO A 170 6.88 2.51 16.56
C PRO A 170 5.83 1.62 17.23
N GLY A 171 5.30 0.66 16.49
CA GLY A 171 4.30 -0.27 16.99
C GLY A 171 3.29 -0.69 15.91
N THR A 172 2.67 -1.83 16.12
CA THR A 172 1.82 -2.46 15.10
C THR A 172 0.47 -1.78 14.90
N ARG A 173 -0.02 -1.00 15.87
CA ARG A 173 -1.40 -0.47 15.88
C ARG A 173 -1.52 1.02 15.56
N GLY A 174 -0.45 1.80 15.65
CA GLY A 174 -0.50 3.27 15.52
C GLY A 174 -1.12 3.73 14.20
N ALA A 175 -0.61 3.23 13.09
CA ALA A 175 -1.07 3.57 11.75
C ALA A 175 -2.52 3.13 11.48
N SER A 176 -2.91 1.90 11.89
CA SER A 176 -4.28 1.42 11.74
C SER A 176 -5.28 2.24 12.57
N ARG A 177 -4.92 2.60 13.80
CA ARG A 177 -5.77 3.48 14.65
C ARG A 177 -5.95 4.86 14.03
N MET A 178 -4.87 5.48 13.57
CA MET A 178 -4.92 6.79 12.90
C MET A 178 -5.79 6.71 11.64
N LYS A 179 -5.68 5.64 10.86
CA LYS A 179 -6.52 5.41 9.69
C LYS A 179 -8.00 5.31 10.06
N LEU A 180 -8.35 4.58 11.11
CA LEU A 180 -9.73 4.47 11.60
C LEU A 180 -10.29 5.83 12.02
N VAL A 181 -9.52 6.62 12.79
CA VAL A 181 -9.92 7.98 13.22
C VAL A 181 -10.15 8.88 12.00
N ALA A 182 -9.22 8.90 11.04
CA ALA A 182 -9.34 9.70 9.83
C ALA A 182 -10.58 9.30 8.99
N THR A 183 -10.84 7.99 8.89
CA THR A 183 -12.02 7.47 8.17
C THR A 183 -13.32 7.84 8.87
N ALA A 184 -13.41 7.64 10.19
CA ALA A 184 -14.59 7.98 10.98
C ALA A 184 -14.90 9.49 10.90
N TRP A 185 -13.87 10.34 11.00
CA TRP A 185 -14.03 11.78 10.87
C TRP A 185 -14.53 12.20 9.47
N THR A 186 -13.98 11.61 8.41
CA THR A 186 -14.38 11.90 7.03
C THR A 186 -15.82 11.49 6.76
N VAL A 187 -16.23 10.30 7.23
CA VAL A 187 -17.61 9.81 7.08
C VAL A 187 -18.59 10.70 7.86
N GLY A 188 -18.29 11.00 9.13
CA GLY A 188 -19.14 11.86 9.97
C GLY A 188 -19.31 13.27 9.40
N LEU A 189 -18.25 13.85 8.81
CA LEU A 189 -18.32 15.13 8.14
C LEU A 189 -19.23 15.06 6.89
N ALA A 190 -19.11 14.02 6.07
CA ALA A 190 -19.92 13.82 4.89
C ALA A 190 -21.41 13.65 5.24
N GLU A 191 -21.73 12.86 6.26
CA GLU A 191 -23.12 12.69 6.76
C GLU A 191 -23.70 14.01 7.26
N SER A 192 -22.92 14.77 8.02
CA SER A 192 -23.35 16.10 8.53
C SER A 192 -23.67 17.07 7.39
N LEU A 193 -22.81 17.14 6.36
CA LEU A 193 -23.03 17.99 5.19
C LEU A 193 -24.26 17.54 4.40
N LEU A 194 -24.44 16.26 4.15
CA LEU A 194 -25.63 15.72 3.46
C LEU A 194 -26.93 16.04 4.22
N ALA A 195 -26.92 15.93 5.54
CA ALA A 195 -28.07 16.28 6.38
C ALA A 195 -28.39 17.79 6.31
N GLN A 196 -27.38 18.67 6.22
CA GLN A 196 -27.58 20.11 6.07
C GLN A 196 -28.16 20.45 4.70
N VAL A 197 -27.60 19.90 3.61
CA VAL A 197 -28.10 20.10 2.25
C VAL A 197 -29.55 19.62 2.13
N SER A 198 -29.88 18.45 2.69
CA SER A 198 -31.24 17.90 2.67
C SER A 198 -32.23 18.78 3.44
N ARG A 199 -31.82 19.40 4.56
CA ARG A 199 -32.65 20.37 5.31
C ARG A 199 -32.86 21.66 4.52
N ALA A 200 -31.81 22.19 3.91
CA ALA A 200 -31.90 23.41 3.07
C ALA A 200 -32.82 23.21 1.89
N ALA A 201 -32.71 22.08 1.18
CA ALA A 201 -33.56 21.75 0.05
C ALA A 201 -35.06 21.61 0.43
N ARG A 202 -35.38 21.08 1.63
CA ARG A 202 -36.74 21.03 2.12
C ARG A 202 -37.30 22.41 2.43
N ARG A 203 -36.51 23.31 3.03
CA ARG A 203 -36.92 24.70 3.31
C ARG A 203 -37.16 25.54 2.08
N ALA A 204 -36.44 25.28 0.98
CA ALA A 204 -36.62 25.99 -0.29
C ALA A 204 -37.87 25.57 -1.07
N ARG A 205 -38.54 24.46 -0.66
CA ARG A 205 -39.76 23.94 -1.30
C ARG A 205 -41.04 24.23 -0.50
N ALA A 206 -40.91 24.79 0.71
CA ALA A 206 -42.02 25.21 1.58
C ALA A 206 -42.24 26.69 1.48
#